data_07b6676eebbd5dcd910d2f4b4963b9bf
#
_entry.id   07b6676eebbd5dcd910d2f4b4963b9bf
#
_cell.length_a   1.000
_cell.length_b   1.000
_cell.length_c   1.000
_cell.angle_alpha   90.00
_cell.angle_beta   90.00
_cell.angle_gamma   90.00
#
_symmetry.space_group_name_H-M   'P 1'
#
loop_
_entity.id
_entity.type
_entity.pdbx_description
1 polymer ?
#
loop_
_entity_poly.entity_id
_entity_poly.type
_entity_poly.pdbx_seq_one_letter_code
_entity_poly.pdbx_strand_id
1 'polypeptide(L)'
;ELFPTRAVPPAPIPRPLPPRPVAIDGVTVTLGDGRTVSVGDWLASAYTDGFIVLHRGAIVHEQYANGQGPGTPHLMFSVTKSVTGTLLLMLMEEGVVDAARPVTAYVPELEGTAFADATVQQVMDMTNSIAYDETYDDPESDIAAFLSAMYPGGEGLYAHLRSL
;
A
#
# COMPACT_ATOMS: atom_id res chain seq x y z
N GLU A 1 2.21 6.27 -20.57
CA GLU A 1 2.28 5.72 -19.21
C GLU A 1 3.55 6.19 -18.53
N LEU A 2 3.45 6.73 -17.31
CA LEU A 2 4.60 7.20 -16.55
C LEU A 2 5.42 6.04 -15.95
N PHE A 3 4.78 4.89 -15.71
CA PHE A 3 5.41 3.71 -15.12
C PHE A 3 5.05 2.45 -15.91
N PRO A 4 5.96 1.46 -15.98
CA PRO A 4 5.62 0.15 -16.52
C PRO A 4 4.57 -0.52 -15.63
N THR A 5 3.51 -1.04 -16.26
CA THR A 5 2.39 -1.68 -15.55
C THR A 5 2.19 -3.11 -16.02
N ARG A 6 1.64 -3.94 -15.14
CA ARG A 6 1.14 -5.27 -15.47
C ARG A 6 -0.30 -5.41 -15.01
N ALA A 7 -1.18 -5.82 -15.90
CA ALA A 7 -2.55 -6.13 -15.54
C ALA A 7 -2.61 -7.41 -14.71
N VAL A 8 -3.31 -7.36 -13.59
CA VAL A 8 -3.70 -8.57 -12.83
C VAL A 8 -5.12 -8.92 -13.29
N PRO A 9 -5.34 -10.08 -13.93
CA PRO A 9 -6.67 -10.44 -14.39
C PRO A 9 -7.60 -10.70 -13.20
N PRO A 10 -8.91 -10.40 -13.34
CA PRO A 10 -9.88 -10.75 -12.31
C PRO A 10 -9.98 -12.27 -12.14
N ALA A 11 -10.46 -12.70 -10.96
CA ALA A 11 -10.79 -14.11 -10.76
C ALA A 11 -11.84 -14.55 -11.79
N PRO A 12 -11.75 -15.80 -12.30
CA PRO A 12 -12.74 -16.33 -13.27
C PRO A 12 -14.18 -16.27 -12.75
N ILE A 13 -14.35 -16.41 -11.45
CA ILE A 13 -15.65 -16.30 -10.75
C ILE A 13 -15.45 -15.34 -9.60
N PRO A 14 -15.76 -14.04 -9.78
CA PRO A 14 -15.64 -13.08 -8.68
C PRO A 14 -16.72 -13.36 -7.63
N ARG A 15 -16.35 -13.22 -6.36
CA ARG A 15 -17.30 -13.28 -5.26
C ARG A 15 -18.08 -11.96 -5.18
N PRO A 16 -19.38 -11.94 -5.39
CA PRO A 16 -20.16 -10.71 -5.31
C PRO A 16 -20.23 -10.21 -3.85
N LEU A 17 -20.19 -8.89 -3.69
CA LEU A 17 -20.46 -8.22 -2.43
C LEU A 17 -21.85 -7.56 -2.54
N PRO A 18 -22.91 -8.14 -1.95
CA PRO A 18 -24.25 -7.63 -2.09
C PRO A 18 -24.39 -6.25 -1.42
N PRO A 19 -25.09 -5.29 -2.04
CA PRO A 19 -25.36 -4.00 -1.41
C PRO A 19 -26.37 -4.16 -0.26
N ARG A 20 -26.09 -3.53 0.86
CA ARG A 20 -27.00 -3.34 2.01
C ARG A 20 -26.85 -1.92 2.53
N PRO A 21 -27.32 -0.90 1.79
CA PRO A 21 -27.00 0.49 2.07
C PRO A 21 -27.52 0.94 3.44
N VAL A 22 -26.67 1.67 4.15
CA VAL A 22 -26.97 2.34 5.41
C VAL A 22 -26.58 3.81 5.26
N ALA A 23 -27.44 4.70 5.71
CA ALA A 23 -27.13 6.12 5.73
C ALA A 23 -26.07 6.40 6.81
N ILE A 24 -24.90 6.86 6.38
CA ILE A 24 -23.77 7.19 7.28
C ILE A 24 -23.38 8.66 7.26
N ASP A 25 -23.91 9.46 6.34
CA ASP A 25 -23.51 10.86 6.14
C ASP A 25 -23.69 11.70 7.41
N GLY A 26 -24.75 11.39 8.18
CA GLY A 26 -25.06 12.04 9.46
C GLY A 26 -24.36 11.43 10.68
N VAL A 27 -23.64 10.34 10.53
CA VAL A 27 -22.82 9.75 11.60
C VAL A 27 -21.69 10.74 11.93
N THR A 28 -21.46 11.00 13.20
CA THR A 28 -20.42 11.93 13.63
C THR A 28 -19.16 11.19 14.05
N VAL A 29 -18.01 11.80 13.77
CA VAL A 29 -16.67 11.35 14.20
C VAL A 29 -15.98 12.49 14.93
N THR A 30 -15.21 12.13 15.95
CA THR A 30 -14.35 13.11 16.65
C THR A 30 -12.94 13.00 16.09
N LEU A 31 -12.43 14.11 15.58
CA LEU A 31 -11.10 14.23 15.01
C LEU A 31 -10.03 14.30 16.09
N GLY A 32 -8.77 14.13 15.71
CA GLY A 32 -7.64 14.19 16.65
C GLY A 32 -7.44 15.54 17.36
N ASP A 33 -7.99 16.63 16.80
CA ASP A 33 -8.02 17.97 17.40
C ASP A 33 -9.24 18.22 18.33
N GLY A 34 -10.07 17.18 18.55
CA GLY A 34 -11.26 17.24 19.40
C GLY A 34 -12.51 17.75 18.72
N ARG A 35 -12.47 18.22 17.49
CA ARG A 35 -13.68 18.63 16.74
C ARG A 35 -14.53 17.43 16.38
N THR A 36 -15.86 17.58 16.45
CA THR A 36 -16.81 16.58 15.99
C THR A 36 -17.45 17.06 14.69
N VAL A 37 -17.38 16.23 13.67
CA VAL A 37 -17.89 16.51 12.32
C VAL A 37 -18.75 15.35 11.84
N SER A 38 -19.63 15.58 10.87
CA SER A 38 -20.31 14.47 10.20
C SER A 38 -19.33 13.72 9.28
N VAL A 39 -19.60 12.43 9.03
CA VAL A 39 -18.81 11.64 8.06
C VAL A 39 -18.86 12.29 6.68
N GLY A 40 -20.02 12.80 6.25
CA GLY A 40 -20.17 13.48 4.97
C GLY A 40 -19.28 14.72 4.87
N ASP A 41 -19.29 15.61 5.89
CA ASP A 41 -18.43 16.79 5.90
C ASP A 41 -16.93 16.43 5.97
N TRP A 42 -16.59 15.40 6.73
CA TRP A 42 -15.22 14.92 6.82
C TRP A 42 -14.70 14.43 5.47
N LEU A 43 -15.46 13.57 4.79
CA LEU A 43 -15.09 13.04 3.47
C LEU A 43 -14.93 14.16 2.44
N ALA A 44 -15.83 15.15 2.46
CA ALA A 44 -15.73 16.30 1.58
C ALA A 44 -14.49 17.16 1.86
N SER A 45 -14.15 17.37 3.14
CA SER A 45 -13.00 18.19 3.53
C SER A 45 -11.65 17.48 3.31
N ALA A 46 -11.64 16.15 3.26
CA ALA A 46 -10.45 15.33 3.06
C ALA A 46 -10.14 15.06 1.56
N TYR A 47 -10.82 15.71 0.64
CA TYR A 47 -10.68 15.50 -0.80
C TYR A 47 -10.83 14.03 -1.20
N THR A 48 -11.74 13.32 -0.56
CA THR A 48 -11.95 11.88 -0.76
C THR A 48 -12.55 11.61 -2.15
N ASP A 49 -11.86 10.84 -2.97
CA ASP A 49 -12.30 10.48 -4.32
C ASP A 49 -13.23 9.27 -4.32
N GLY A 50 -13.00 8.32 -3.45
CA GLY A 50 -13.85 7.13 -3.30
C GLY A 50 -13.85 6.66 -1.84
N PHE A 51 -15.02 6.25 -1.36
CA PHE A 51 -15.18 5.72 -0.01
C PHE A 51 -16.16 4.55 -0.02
N ILE A 52 -15.74 3.42 0.51
CA ILE A 52 -16.55 2.21 0.59
C ILE A 52 -16.47 1.61 2.00
N VAL A 53 -17.60 1.18 2.53
CA VAL A 53 -17.66 0.47 3.81
C VAL A 53 -18.23 -0.90 3.59
N LEU A 54 -17.47 -1.91 4.02
CA LEU A 54 -17.89 -3.30 4.03
C LEU A 54 -18.25 -3.72 5.45
N HIS A 55 -19.41 -4.35 5.61
CA HIS A 55 -19.80 -4.93 6.89
C HIS A 55 -20.45 -6.29 6.68
N ARG A 56 -19.93 -7.32 7.33
CA ARG A 56 -20.42 -8.71 7.28
C ARG A 56 -20.62 -9.22 5.85
N GLY A 57 -19.65 -8.92 4.97
CA GLY A 57 -19.64 -9.38 3.58
C GLY A 57 -20.58 -8.64 2.64
N ALA A 58 -21.11 -7.49 3.05
CA ALA A 58 -21.96 -6.63 2.22
C ALA A 58 -21.40 -5.20 2.14
N ILE A 59 -21.66 -4.52 1.03
CA ILE A 59 -21.37 -3.09 0.85
C ILE A 59 -22.48 -2.33 1.55
N VAL A 60 -22.16 -1.64 2.65
CA VAL A 60 -23.15 -0.85 3.39
C VAL A 60 -23.11 0.63 3.04
N HIS A 61 -22.00 1.11 2.47
CA HIS A 61 -21.87 2.45 1.92
C HIS A 61 -20.87 2.44 0.78
N GLU A 62 -21.15 3.19 -0.26
CA GLU A 62 -20.27 3.37 -1.41
C GLU A 62 -20.57 4.74 -2.02
N GLN A 63 -19.54 5.58 -2.13
CA GLN A 63 -19.65 6.90 -2.77
C GLN A 63 -18.37 7.25 -3.51
N TYR A 64 -18.52 8.10 -4.52
CA TYR A 64 -17.43 8.61 -5.34
C TYR A 64 -17.59 10.11 -5.53
N ALA A 65 -16.47 10.82 -5.65
CA ALA A 65 -16.39 12.26 -5.85
C ALA A 65 -15.28 12.63 -6.85
N ASN A 66 -15.15 13.90 -7.17
CA ASN A 66 -14.06 14.45 -7.99
C ASN A 66 -13.86 13.76 -9.36
N GLY A 67 -14.97 13.30 -9.97
CA GLY A 67 -14.92 12.59 -11.26
C GLY A 67 -14.53 11.13 -11.18
N GLN A 68 -14.35 10.56 -10.00
CA GLN A 68 -14.12 9.14 -9.79
C GLN A 68 -15.41 8.33 -9.92
N GLY A 69 -15.25 7.03 -10.17
CA GLY A 69 -16.33 6.05 -10.21
C GLY A 69 -15.80 4.66 -9.91
N PRO A 70 -16.68 3.65 -9.82
CA PRO A 70 -16.30 2.29 -9.38
C PRO A 70 -15.24 1.62 -10.27
N GLY A 71 -15.09 2.06 -11.51
CA GLY A 71 -14.11 1.52 -12.46
C GLY A 71 -12.91 2.44 -12.71
N THR A 72 -12.80 3.56 -12.02
CA THR A 72 -11.71 4.51 -12.25
C THR A 72 -10.46 4.03 -11.51
N PRO A 73 -9.32 3.80 -12.20
CA PRO A 73 -8.06 3.45 -11.56
C PRO A 73 -7.58 4.57 -10.63
N HIS A 74 -7.10 4.19 -9.47
CA HIS A 74 -6.51 5.10 -8.50
C HIS A 74 -5.18 4.54 -7.99
N LEU A 75 -4.18 5.41 -7.79
CA LEU A 75 -2.90 4.99 -7.21
C LEU A 75 -3.10 4.63 -5.74
N MET A 76 -2.72 3.42 -5.38
CA MET A 76 -2.85 2.93 -4.01
C MET A 76 -1.67 3.31 -3.12
N PHE A 77 -0.58 3.79 -3.69
CA PHE A 77 0.66 4.08 -2.94
C PHE A 77 1.00 2.94 -1.96
N SER A 78 1.30 3.26 -0.71
CA SER A 78 1.67 2.28 0.31
C SER A 78 0.56 1.29 0.73
N VAL A 79 -0.70 1.53 0.39
CA VAL A 79 -1.74 0.50 0.54
C VAL A 79 -1.39 -0.78 -0.22
N THR A 80 -0.60 -0.66 -1.30
CA THR A 80 -0.04 -1.81 -2.04
C THR A 80 0.74 -2.77 -1.14
N LYS A 81 1.41 -2.28 -0.09
CA LYS A 81 2.13 -3.12 0.89
C LYS A 81 1.20 -4.10 1.61
N SER A 82 -0.05 -3.72 1.86
CA SER A 82 -1.05 -4.61 2.47
C SER A 82 -1.36 -5.82 1.58
N VAL A 83 -1.42 -5.62 0.27
CA VAL A 83 -1.62 -6.72 -0.70
C VAL A 83 -0.37 -7.61 -0.75
N THR A 84 0.81 -7.00 -0.87
CA THR A 84 2.09 -7.74 -0.92
C THR A 84 2.32 -8.55 0.36
N GLY A 85 2.10 -7.92 1.53
CA GLY A 85 2.22 -8.59 2.82
C GLY A 85 1.25 -9.75 2.98
N THR A 86 0.00 -9.60 2.51
CA THR A 86 -0.99 -10.67 2.53
C THR A 86 -0.54 -11.86 1.67
N LEU A 87 -0.03 -11.63 0.47
CA LEU A 87 0.51 -12.69 -0.40
C LEU A 87 1.70 -13.40 0.25
N LEU A 88 2.56 -12.65 0.92
CA LEU A 88 3.71 -13.24 1.61
C LEU A 88 3.27 -14.10 2.80
N LEU A 89 2.26 -13.67 3.58
CA LEU A 89 1.67 -14.50 4.65
C LEU A 89 1.07 -15.80 4.11
N MET A 90 0.44 -15.78 2.95
CA MET A 90 -0.06 -17.01 2.29
C MET A 90 1.08 -17.97 1.95
N LEU A 91 2.19 -17.45 1.41
CA LEU A 91 3.39 -18.27 1.11
C LEU A 91 4.03 -18.83 2.38
N MET A 92 3.96 -18.12 3.49
CA MET A 92 4.42 -18.61 4.79
C MET A 92 3.52 -19.74 5.32
N GLU A 93 2.20 -19.60 5.19
CA GLU A 93 1.25 -20.64 5.57
C GLU A 93 1.42 -21.93 4.75
N GLU A 94 1.78 -21.78 3.47
CA GLU A 94 2.10 -22.89 2.57
C GLU A 94 3.50 -23.49 2.83
N GLY A 95 4.28 -22.90 3.74
CA GLY A 95 5.65 -23.36 4.05
C GLY A 95 6.70 -23.04 2.97
N VAL A 96 6.36 -22.20 1.99
CA VAL A 96 7.28 -21.77 0.93
C VAL A 96 8.28 -20.74 1.45
N VAL A 97 7.83 -19.87 2.36
CA VAL A 97 8.65 -18.84 2.98
C VAL A 97 8.65 -19.01 4.49
N ASP A 98 9.83 -19.00 5.09
CA ASP A 98 10.03 -18.97 6.54
C ASP A 98 10.36 -17.54 6.99
N ALA A 99 9.50 -16.96 7.79
CA ALA A 99 9.62 -15.59 8.29
C ALA A 99 10.92 -15.34 9.10
N ALA A 100 11.45 -16.37 9.74
CA ALA A 100 12.64 -16.27 10.59
C ALA A 100 13.97 -16.31 9.78
N ARG A 101 13.92 -16.69 8.51
CA ARG A 101 15.11 -16.74 7.67
C ARG A 101 15.51 -15.35 7.20
N PRO A 102 16.81 -15.10 6.96
CA PRO A 102 17.28 -13.89 6.30
C PRO A 102 16.61 -13.72 4.94
N VAL A 103 16.31 -12.50 4.57
CA VAL A 103 15.71 -12.18 3.25
C VAL A 103 16.63 -12.64 2.11
N THR A 104 17.94 -12.64 2.32
CA THR A 104 18.94 -13.14 1.36
C THR A 104 18.82 -14.63 1.04
N ALA A 105 18.15 -15.41 1.90
CA ALA A 105 17.84 -16.81 1.60
C ALA A 105 16.86 -16.97 0.44
N TYR A 106 16.09 -15.92 0.12
CA TYR A 106 15.10 -15.89 -0.96
C TYR A 106 15.49 -14.91 -2.08
N VAL A 107 16.27 -13.89 -1.73
CA VAL A 107 16.79 -12.87 -2.64
C VAL A 107 18.30 -12.73 -2.41
N PRO A 108 19.13 -13.69 -2.90
CA PRO A 108 20.56 -13.69 -2.62
C PRO A 108 21.30 -12.46 -3.17
N GLU A 109 20.71 -11.75 -4.11
CA GLU A 109 21.26 -10.50 -4.66
C GLU A 109 21.31 -9.35 -3.65
N LEU A 110 20.65 -9.51 -2.50
CA LEU A 110 20.71 -8.56 -1.39
C LEU A 110 21.88 -8.84 -0.41
N GLU A 111 22.71 -9.86 -0.68
CA GLU A 111 23.95 -10.07 0.08
C GLU A 111 24.88 -8.86 -0.08
N GLY A 112 25.38 -8.37 1.06
CA GLY A 112 26.26 -7.19 1.10
C GLY A 112 25.54 -5.84 1.04
N THR A 113 24.23 -5.83 1.03
CA THR A 113 23.38 -4.61 1.12
C THR A 113 22.94 -4.37 2.56
N ALA A 114 22.27 -3.24 2.80
CA ALA A 114 21.65 -2.91 4.09
C ALA A 114 20.55 -3.92 4.52
N PHE A 115 20.11 -4.80 3.63
CA PHE A 115 19.12 -5.85 3.92
C PHE A 115 19.74 -7.19 4.30
N ALA A 116 21.06 -7.34 4.25
CA ALA A 116 21.74 -8.64 4.27
C ALA A 116 21.45 -9.49 5.53
N ASP A 117 21.29 -8.87 6.68
CA ASP A 117 21.04 -9.52 7.97
C ASP A 117 19.57 -9.45 8.41
N ALA A 118 18.72 -8.77 7.64
CA ALA A 118 17.30 -8.65 7.96
C ALA A 118 16.56 -9.98 7.71
N THR A 119 15.73 -10.40 8.65
CA THR A 119 14.81 -11.52 8.44
C THR A 119 13.62 -11.08 7.56
N VAL A 120 12.96 -12.03 6.92
CA VAL A 120 11.74 -11.76 6.16
C VAL A 120 10.70 -11.07 7.05
N GLN A 121 10.56 -11.51 8.32
CA GLN A 121 9.64 -10.86 9.28
C GLN A 121 9.99 -9.40 9.51
N GLN A 122 11.27 -9.09 9.73
CA GLN A 122 11.71 -7.71 9.95
C GLN A 122 11.46 -6.80 8.74
N VAL A 123 11.64 -7.33 7.53
CA VAL A 123 11.31 -6.57 6.30
C VAL A 123 9.81 -6.34 6.19
N MET A 124 8.98 -7.35 6.51
CA MET A 124 7.51 -7.20 6.52
C MET A 124 7.03 -6.17 7.53
N ASP A 125 7.64 -6.17 8.72
CA ASP A 125 7.27 -5.27 9.82
C ASP A 125 7.92 -3.88 9.68
N MET A 126 8.76 -3.67 8.64
CA MET A 126 9.55 -2.45 8.45
C MET A 126 10.43 -2.12 9.68
N THR A 127 11.01 -3.15 10.30
CA THR A 127 11.87 -3.06 11.50
C THR A 127 13.32 -3.47 11.23
N ASN A 128 13.69 -3.59 9.96
CA ASN A 128 15.07 -3.73 9.52
C ASN A 128 15.81 -2.41 9.81
N SER A 129 16.91 -2.44 10.52
CA SER A 129 17.64 -1.28 11.04
C SER A 129 18.39 -0.48 9.94
N ILE A 130 17.72 -0.20 8.81
CA ILE A 130 18.27 0.61 7.72
C ILE A 130 18.21 2.08 8.14
N ALA A 131 19.33 2.78 8.05
CA ALA A 131 19.35 4.23 8.13
C ALA A 131 18.76 4.78 6.82
N TYR A 132 17.61 5.43 6.90
CA TYR A 132 16.88 5.92 5.73
C TYR A 132 16.27 7.27 6.03
N ASP A 133 16.62 8.26 5.22
CA ASP A 133 16.07 9.61 5.32
C ASP A 133 14.85 9.77 4.40
N GLU A 134 13.69 9.99 4.99
CA GLU A 134 12.41 10.17 4.29
C GLU A 134 11.97 11.63 4.25
N THR A 135 12.91 12.58 4.25
CA THR A 135 12.64 14.01 4.11
C THR A 135 12.27 14.34 2.66
N TYR A 136 10.98 14.49 2.38
CA TYR A 136 10.44 14.62 1.01
C TYR A 136 10.80 15.92 0.30
N ASP A 137 11.14 16.97 1.01
CA ASP A 137 11.54 18.28 0.49
C ASP A 137 13.07 18.47 0.42
N ASP A 138 13.84 17.44 0.81
CA ASP A 138 15.30 17.43 0.65
C ASP A 138 15.70 16.60 -0.58
N PRO A 139 16.30 17.24 -1.62
CA PRO A 139 16.74 16.52 -2.81
C PRO A 139 17.91 15.55 -2.58
N GLU A 140 18.62 15.65 -1.43
CA GLU A 140 19.71 14.77 -1.07
C GLU A 140 19.25 13.58 -0.17
N SER A 141 17.96 13.51 0.16
CA SER A 141 17.40 12.44 0.97
C SER A 141 17.34 11.10 0.24
N ASP A 142 17.31 10.00 0.99
CA ASP A 142 17.17 8.65 0.42
C ASP A 142 15.85 8.46 -0.33
N ILE A 143 14.77 9.09 0.13
CA ILE A 143 13.48 9.04 -0.59
C ILE A 143 13.57 9.77 -1.93
N ALA A 144 14.31 10.87 -2.05
CA ALA A 144 14.51 11.55 -3.32
C ALA A 144 15.30 10.66 -4.30
N ALA A 145 16.34 9.97 -3.84
CA ALA A 145 17.09 8.99 -4.63
C ALA A 145 16.19 7.82 -5.09
N PHE A 146 15.38 7.27 -4.18
CA PHE A 146 14.42 6.21 -4.49
C PHE A 146 13.40 6.65 -5.56
N LEU A 147 12.82 7.84 -5.42
CA LEU A 147 11.88 8.38 -6.42
C LEU A 147 12.56 8.59 -7.77
N SER A 148 13.78 9.09 -7.78
CA SER A 148 14.59 9.25 -9.00
C SER A 148 14.84 7.92 -9.71
N ALA A 149 15.15 6.87 -8.96
CA ALA A 149 15.35 5.52 -9.51
C ALA A 149 14.07 4.94 -10.13
N MET A 150 12.91 5.32 -9.62
CA MET A 150 11.59 4.82 -10.04
C MET A 150 11.12 5.46 -11.37
N TYR A 151 11.51 6.70 -11.66
CA TYR A 151 11.06 7.42 -12.86
C TYR A 151 11.73 6.90 -14.16
N PRO A 152 11.08 7.10 -15.32
CA PRO A 152 11.67 6.76 -16.62
C PRO A 152 13.05 7.41 -16.81
N GLY A 153 14.05 6.60 -17.08
CA GLY A 153 15.45 7.03 -17.20
C GLY A 153 16.29 6.86 -15.94
N GLY A 154 15.67 6.52 -14.80
CA GLY A 154 16.38 6.08 -13.60
C GLY A 154 16.89 4.64 -13.73
N GLU A 155 17.71 4.22 -12.77
CA GLU A 155 18.31 2.87 -12.75
C GLU A 155 17.32 1.73 -12.47
N GLY A 156 16.13 2.05 -11.98
CA GLY A 156 15.08 1.12 -11.57
C GLY A 156 15.21 0.70 -10.10
N LEU A 157 14.07 0.44 -9.47
CA LEU A 157 13.99 0.15 -8.03
C LEU A 157 14.83 -1.07 -7.62
N TYR A 158 14.93 -2.08 -8.46
CA TYR A 158 15.72 -3.27 -8.13
C TYR A 158 17.22 -2.97 -8.05
N ALA A 159 17.75 -2.18 -8.99
CA ALA A 159 19.14 -1.77 -8.95
C ALA A 159 19.41 -0.86 -7.75
N HIS A 160 18.51 0.08 -7.48
CA HIS A 160 18.59 0.97 -6.33
C HIS A 160 18.63 0.21 -5.00
N LEU A 161 17.72 -0.76 -4.77
CA LEU A 161 17.72 -1.56 -3.53
C LEU A 161 18.99 -2.37 -3.33
N ARG A 162 19.70 -2.74 -4.41
CA ARG A 162 20.99 -3.44 -4.33
C ARG A 162 22.18 -2.52 -4.08
N SER A 163 22.01 -1.22 -4.17
CA SER A 163 23.05 -0.23 -3.91
C SER A 163 23.03 0.30 -2.46
N LEU A 164 21.99 -0.03 -1.69
CA LEU A 164 21.86 0.28 -0.27
C LEU A 164 22.67 -0.71 0.57
#